data_d8bc453ed6e073960c6d099c9279ae44
#
_entry.id   d8bc453ed6e073960c6d099c9279ae44
#
_cell.length_a   1.000
_cell.length_b   1.000
_cell.length_c   1.000
_cell.angle_alpha   90.00
_cell.angle_beta   90.00
_cell.angle_gamma   90.00
#
_symmetry.space_group_name_H-M   'P 1'
#
loop_
_entity.id
_entity.type
_entity.pdbx_description
1 polymer ?
#
loop_
_entity_poly.entity_id
_entity_poly.type
_entity_poly.pdbx_seq_one_letter_code
_entity_poly.pdbx_strand_id
1 'polypeptide(L)'
;MTIGELNEAVETGEIDELIRVCEARQVKQLSALADTICAKKNVRIILICGGSSAGKTTTAKRLCTQLRVNGANALHLSTDDYFVGDARNPRHPDGTFDYETIEAVDSARLAKDVNALLAGEEVHLRRFDFINHEGFDSEGTTKMPENGYIVLEGIHALNPILTDAVPESAKFRIFIEPKTQLTIFALTKLPPQDGRLLRRLVRDNQFRKLSPLETFNLWPQVLDGEEKWINPYRQLADAEFDSGLEYELAVLKPYAGGLVEIVRRRRPDEKKAYIFSELFEVIHPAPPNAVPGDSILRETIGGSQLEY
;
A
#
# COMPACT_ATOMS: atom_id res chain seq x y z
N MET A 1 9.45 -20.01 -1.82
CA MET A 1 10.51 -19.89 -2.86
C MET A 1 11.81 -19.44 -2.22
N THR A 2 12.91 -19.99 -2.63
CA THR A 2 14.28 -19.59 -2.25
C THR A 2 14.89 -18.69 -3.31
N ILE A 3 15.99 -18.00 -2.99
CA ILE A 3 16.75 -17.22 -3.99
C ILE A 3 17.26 -18.12 -5.13
N GLY A 4 17.69 -19.36 -4.83
CA GLY A 4 18.15 -20.30 -5.85
C GLY A 4 17.05 -20.63 -6.86
N GLU A 5 15.84 -20.94 -6.40
CA GLU A 5 14.69 -21.19 -7.28
C GLU A 5 14.29 -19.96 -8.10
N LEU A 6 14.40 -18.75 -7.52
CA LEU A 6 14.15 -17.49 -8.24
C LEU A 6 15.20 -17.27 -9.34
N ASN A 7 16.47 -17.46 -9.03
CA ASN A 7 17.57 -17.32 -10.00
C ASN A 7 17.46 -18.35 -11.13
N GLU A 8 17.12 -19.60 -10.81
CA GLU A 8 16.88 -20.64 -11.80
C GLU A 8 15.76 -20.21 -12.77
N ALA A 9 14.63 -19.69 -12.24
CA ALA A 9 13.54 -19.20 -13.10
C ALA A 9 13.98 -18.04 -14.01
N VAL A 10 14.90 -17.18 -13.55
CA VAL A 10 15.47 -16.11 -14.40
C VAL A 10 16.39 -16.69 -15.47
N GLU A 11 17.28 -17.63 -15.13
CA GLU A 11 18.25 -18.23 -16.04
C GLU A 11 17.60 -19.11 -17.12
N THR A 12 16.55 -19.84 -16.75
CA THR A 12 15.81 -20.71 -17.68
C THR A 12 14.78 -19.96 -18.52
N GLY A 13 14.52 -18.67 -18.21
CA GLY A 13 13.48 -17.87 -18.86
C GLY A 13 12.06 -18.14 -18.35
N GLU A 14 11.92 -18.90 -17.26
CA GLU A 14 10.62 -19.20 -16.64
C GLU A 14 10.09 -18.06 -15.75
N ILE A 15 10.86 -17.00 -15.60
CA ILE A 15 10.47 -15.84 -14.77
C ILE A 15 9.13 -15.23 -15.18
N ASP A 16 8.82 -15.19 -16.47
CA ASP A 16 7.55 -14.66 -16.98
C ASP A 16 6.36 -15.50 -16.54
N GLU A 17 6.54 -16.84 -16.47
CA GLU A 17 5.50 -17.73 -15.93
C GLU A 17 5.35 -17.56 -14.42
N LEU A 18 6.44 -17.45 -13.69
CA LEU A 18 6.41 -17.15 -12.26
C LEU A 18 5.65 -15.86 -11.95
N ILE A 19 5.91 -14.77 -12.71
CA ILE A 19 5.19 -13.51 -12.58
C ILE A 19 3.70 -13.75 -12.82
N ARG A 20 3.30 -14.41 -13.91
CA ARG A 20 1.89 -14.71 -14.19
C ARG A 20 1.21 -15.49 -13.07
N VAL A 21 1.86 -16.50 -12.50
CA VAL A 21 1.32 -17.30 -11.40
C VAL A 21 1.15 -16.49 -10.14
N CYS A 22 2.14 -15.67 -9.76
CA CYS A 22 2.05 -14.79 -8.59
C CYS A 22 0.92 -13.77 -8.71
N GLU A 23 0.78 -13.13 -9.87
CA GLU A 23 -0.27 -12.15 -10.13
C GLU A 23 -1.66 -12.81 -10.18
N ALA A 24 -1.79 -13.97 -10.82
CA ALA A 24 -3.04 -14.73 -10.82
C ALA A 24 -3.46 -15.17 -9.42
N ARG A 25 -2.51 -15.50 -8.53
CA ARG A 25 -2.77 -15.80 -7.11
C ARG A 25 -3.40 -14.59 -6.41
N GLN A 26 -2.87 -13.38 -6.63
CA GLN A 26 -3.46 -12.15 -6.07
C GLN A 26 -4.86 -11.88 -6.63
N VAL A 27 -5.07 -12.03 -7.93
CA VAL A 27 -6.42 -11.90 -8.53
C VAL A 27 -7.40 -12.88 -7.89
N LYS A 28 -7.00 -14.14 -7.70
CA LYS A 28 -7.84 -15.15 -7.05
C LYS A 28 -8.19 -14.78 -5.60
N GLN A 29 -7.25 -14.23 -4.82
CA GLN A 29 -7.51 -13.74 -3.47
C GLN A 29 -8.52 -12.57 -3.48
N LEU A 30 -8.33 -11.60 -4.37
CA LEU A 30 -9.22 -10.44 -4.50
C LEU A 30 -10.63 -10.84 -4.94
N SER A 31 -10.75 -11.80 -5.88
CA SER A 31 -12.04 -12.35 -6.29
C SER A 31 -12.77 -13.00 -5.10
N ALA A 32 -12.08 -13.85 -4.33
CA ALA A 32 -12.66 -14.48 -3.14
C ALA A 32 -13.09 -13.47 -2.06
N LEU A 33 -12.31 -12.38 -1.88
CA LEU A 33 -12.69 -11.29 -0.99
C LEU A 33 -13.97 -10.57 -1.49
N ALA A 34 -14.03 -10.25 -2.79
CA ALA A 34 -15.21 -9.62 -3.39
C ALA A 34 -16.47 -10.51 -3.24
N ASP A 35 -16.35 -11.83 -3.47
CA ASP A 35 -17.44 -12.78 -3.28
C ASP A 35 -17.91 -12.79 -1.82
N THR A 36 -16.98 -12.82 -0.87
CA THR A 36 -17.26 -12.78 0.57
C THR A 36 -17.98 -11.51 0.98
N ILE A 37 -17.55 -10.36 0.45
CA ILE A 37 -18.14 -9.06 0.73
C ILE A 37 -19.56 -8.98 0.16
N CYS A 38 -19.74 -9.36 -1.11
CA CYS A 38 -21.05 -9.34 -1.78
C CYS A 38 -22.08 -10.27 -1.14
N ALA A 39 -21.63 -11.37 -0.50
CA ALA A 39 -22.52 -12.27 0.25
C ALA A 39 -23.05 -11.64 1.56
N LYS A 40 -22.40 -10.59 2.07
CA LYS A 40 -22.80 -9.90 3.32
C LYS A 40 -23.75 -8.73 3.02
N LYS A 41 -25.05 -8.92 3.13
CA LYS A 41 -26.10 -7.95 2.73
C LYS A 41 -26.00 -6.55 3.37
N ASN A 42 -25.41 -6.44 4.56
CA ASN A 42 -25.37 -5.18 5.31
C ASN A 42 -24.11 -4.36 5.05
N VAL A 43 -23.07 -4.93 4.45
CA VAL A 43 -21.82 -4.23 4.18
C VAL A 43 -22.05 -3.10 3.18
N ARG A 44 -21.54 -1.90 3.52
CA ARG A 44 -21.61 -0.70 2.70
C ARG A 44 -20.26 0.00 2.57
N ILE A 45 -19.34 -0.26 3.53
CA ILE A 45 -17.99 0.29 3.52
C ILE A 45 -16.96 -0.82 3.73
N ILE A 46 -15.92 -0.80 2.90
CA ILE A 46 -14.77 -1.70 2.95
C ILE A 46 -13.58 -0.86 3.35
N LEU A 47 -12.91 -1.25 4.43
CA LEU A 47 -11.80 -0.52 5.03
C LEU A 47 -10.51 -1.30 4.78
N ILE A 48 -9.54 -0.70 4.09
CA ILE A 48 -8.29 -1.35 3.71
C ILE A 48 -7.12 -0.66 4.39
N CYS A 49 -6.46 -1.35 5.30
CA CYS A 49 -5.34 -0.84 6.08
C CYS A 49 -4.09 -1.71 5.91
N GLY A 50 -2.95 -1.13 6.14
CA GLY A 50 -1.64 -1.78 6.12
C GLY A 50 -0.53 -0.75 6.13
N GLY A 51 0.69 -1.15 6.41
CA GLY A 51 1.83 -0.25 6.49
C GLY A 51 2.16 0.45 5.16
N SER A 52 3.04 1.42 5.25
CA SER A 52 3.53 2.13 4.06
C SER A 52 4.12 1.17 3.02
N SER A 53 3.82 1.38 1.74
CA SER A 53 4.23 0.54 0.59
C SER A 53 3.78 -0.93 0.67
N ALA A 54 2.70 -1.22 1.43
CA ALA A 54 2.07 -2.55 1.43
C ALA A 54 1.22 -2.80 0.17
N GLY A 55 0.94 -1.79 -0.66
CA GLY A 55 0.12 -1.90 -1.88
C GLY A 55 -1.37 -1.67 -1.65
N LYS A 56 -1.73 -0.86 -0.65
CA LYS A 56 -3.13 -0.56 -0.30
C LYS A 56 -3.92 0.01 -1.47
N THR A 57 -3.42 1.08 -2.08
CA THR A 57 -4.11 1.82 -3.15
C THR A 57 -4.37 0.93 -4.36
N THR A 58 -3.34 0.20 -4.82
CA THR A 58 -3.48 -0.75 -5.92
C THR A 58 -4.49 -1.85 -5.59
N THR A 59 -4.41 -2.42 -4.38
CA THR A 59 -5.34 -3.46 -3.92
C THR A 59 -6.78 -2.94 -3.85
N ALA A 60 -7.01 -1.73 -3.35
CA ALA A 60 -8.32 -1.10 -3.30
C ALA A 60 -8.93 -0.96 -4.69
N LYS A 61 -8.17 -0.47 -5.66
CA LYS A 61 -8.61 -0.29 -7.06
C LYS A 61 -8.90 -1.64 -7.73
N ARG A 62 -8.02 -2.64 -7.54
CA ARG A 62 -8.24 -4.02 -8.03
C ARG A 62 -9.46 -4.66 -7.39
N LEU A 63 -9.69 -4.44 -6.08
CA LEU A 63 -10.90 -4.91 -5.40
C LEU A 63 -12.17 -4.25 -5.96
N CYS A 64 -12.13 -2.94 -6.24
CA CYS A 64 -13.24 -2.26 -6.92
C CYS A 64 -13.56 -2.92 -8.27
N THR A 65 -12.55 -3.37 -9.00
CA THR A 65 -12.75 -4.11 -10.27
C THR A 65 -13.45 -5.46 -10.01
N GLN A 66 -13.02 -6.23 -9.00
CA GLN A 66 -13.66 -7.51 -8.67
C GLN A 66 -15.10 -7.34 -8.17
N LEU A 67 -15.39 -6.28 -7.41
CA LEU A 67 -16.76 -5.95 -7.01
C LEU A 67 -17.65 -5.66 -8.23
N ARG A 68 -17.12 -4.96 -9.26
CA ARG A 68 -17.84 -4.72 -10.52
C ARG A 68 -18.11 -6.01 -11.31
N VAL A 69 -17.16 -6.96 -11.28
CA VAL A 69 -17.36 -8.31 -11.86
C VAL A 69 -18.57 -9.00 -11.21
N ASN A 70 -18.78 -8.80 -9.91
CA ASN A 70 -19.92 -9.31 -9.16
C ASN A 70 -21.21 -8.45 -9.33
N GLY A 71 -21.20 -7.48 -10.24
CA GLY A 71 -22.35 -6.61 -10.51
C GLY A 71 -22.57 -5.49 -9.50
N ALA A 72 -21.62 -5.26 -8.59
CA ALA A 72 -21.67 -4.19 -7.60
C ALA A 72 -20.82 -2.99 -8.02
N ASN A 73 -21.28 -1.78 -7.70
CA ASN A 73 -20.49 -0.57 -7.88
C ASN A 73 -19.61 -0.31 -6.66
N ALA A 74 -18.48 0.37 -6.85
CA ALA A 74 -17.59 0.76 -5.76
C ALA A 74 -17.00 2.15 -6.00
N LEU A 75 -17.01 2.97 -4.95
CA LEU A 75 -16.38 4.27 -4.89
C LEU A 75 -15.08 4.14 -4.07
N HIS A 76 -13.95 4.41 -4.70
CA HIS A 76 -12.65 4.41 -4.03
C HIS A 76 -12.38 5.76 -3.36
N LEU A 77 -11.97 5.73 -2.10
CA LEU A 77 -11.52 6.87 -1.31
C LEU A 77 -10.17 6.54 -0.65
N SER A 78 -9.29 7.53 -0.54
CA SER A 78 -8.04 7.42 0.21
C SER A 78 -8.04 8.32 1.44
N THR A 79 -7.55 7.84 2.58
CA THR A 79 -7.33 8.70 3.76
C THR A 79 -6.23 9.73 3.49
N ASP A 80 -5.33 9.46 2.55
CA ASP A 80 -4.24 10.35 2.21
C ASP A 80 -4.73 11.65 1.54
N ASP A 81 -5.90 11.62 0.91
CA ASP A 81 -6.60 12.82 0.39
C ASP A 81 -7.04 13.79 1.50
N TYR A 82 -7.07 13.32 2.75
CA TYR A 82 -7.55 14.08 3.93
C TYR A 82 -6.42 14.54 4.85
N PHE A 83 -5.17 14.55 4.41
CA PHE A 83 -4.10 15.14 5.20
C PHE A 83 -4.40 16.62 5.53
N VAL A 84 -4.03 17.04 6.75
CA VAL A 84 -4.32 18.39 7.25
C VAL A 84 -3.44 19.48 6.64
N GLY A 85 -2.35 19.09 5.94
CA GLY A 85 -1.35 19.99 5.38
C GLY A 85 -0.34 20.50 6.41
N ASP A 86 0.78 21.02 5.93
CA ASP A 86 1.95 21.36 6.75
C ASP A 86 1.66 22.34 7.89
N ALA A 87 0.72 23.27 7.68
CA ALA A 87 0.37 24.27 8.68
C ALA A 87 -0.26 23.66 9.96
N ARG A 88 -0.95 22.54 9.85
CA ARG A 88 -1.64 21.86 10.95
C ARG A 88 -1.02 20.51 11.31
N ASN A 89 -0.09 20.01 10.49
CA ASN A 89 0.49 18.70 10.70
C ASN A 89 1.30 18.63 12.00
N PRO A 90 1.10 17.63 12.85
CA PRO A 90 1.90 17.41 14.04
C PRO A 90 3.39 17.28 13.71
N ARG A 91 4.23 17.58 14.71
CA ARG A 91 5.69 17.47 14.56
C ARG A 91 6.29 16.60 15.65
N HIS A 92 7.34 15.90 15.27
CA HIS A 92 8.21 15.21 16.21
C HIS A 92 9.00 16.21 17.08
N PRO A 93 9.59 15.78 18.21
CA PRO A 93 10.40 16.66 19.07
C PRO A 93 11.60 17.31 18.37
N ASP A 94 12.09 16.72 17.28
CA ASP A 94 13.17 17.24 16.44
C ASP A 94 12.69 18.29 15.42
N GLY A 95 11.38 18.57 15.37
CA GLY A 95 10.75 19.54 14.48
C GLY A 95 10.34 18.98 13.12
N THR A 96 10.64 17.74 12.80
CA THR A 96 10.18 17.07 11.57
C THR A 96 8.67 16.79 11.63
N PHE A 97 8.01 16.74 10.48
CA PHE A 97 6.58 16.43 10.42
C PHE A 97 6.31 14.96 10.77
N ASP A 98 5.28 14.72 11.59
CA ASP A 98 4.75 13.38 11.88
C ASP A 98 3.53 13.11 10.98
N TYR A 99 3.75 12.45 9.85
CA TYR A 99 2.69 12.03 8.93
C TYR A 99 2.09 10.66 9.29
N GLU A 100 2.67 9.95 10.26
CA GLU A 100 2.20 8.61 10.63
C GLU A 100 1.12 8.65 11.73
N THR A 101 0.93 9.79 12.40
CA THR A 101 -0.12 9.95 13.42
C THR A 101 -1.50 10.13 12.79
N ILE A 102 -2.54 9.66 13.49
CA ILE A 102 -3.94 9.91 13.08
C ILE A 102 -4.29 11.40 13.05
N GLU A 103 -3.60 12.22 13.84
CA GLU A 103 -3.80 13.67 13.88
C GLU A 103 -3.33 14.38 12.59
N ALA A 104 -2.52 13.72 11.77
CA ALA A 104 -2.16 14.19 10.43
C ALA A 104 -3.33 14.12 9.43
N VAL A 105 -4.40 13.38 9.76
CA VAL A 105 -5.60 13.24 8.95
C VAL A 105 -6.74 14.07 9.51
N ASP A 106 -7.44 14.82 8.66
CA ASP A 106 -8.69 15.50 9.00
C ASP A 106 -9.82 14.47 9.15
N SER A 107 -9.77 13.73 10.25
CA SER A 107 -10.69 12.63 10.55
C SER A 107 -12.13 13.08 10.65
N ALA A 108 -12.37 14.32 11.14
CA ALA A 108 -13.71 14.91 11.23
C ALA A 108 -14.31 15.15 9.84
N ARG A 109 -13.51 15.72 8.92
CA ARG A 109 -13.95 15.93 7.53
C ARG A 109 -14.18 14.61 6.80
N LEU A 110 -13.27 13.65 6.94
CA LEU A 110 -13.43 12.32 6.33
C LEU A 110 -14.69 11.62 6.84
N ALA A 111 -14.93 11.59 8.15
CA ALA A 111 -16.12 11.00 8.73
C ALA A 111 -17.42 11.68 8.22
N LYS A 112 -17.41 13.01 8.11
CA LYS A 112 -18.54 13.77 7.54
C LYS A 112 -18.82 13.35 6.10
N ASP A 113 -17.79 13.31 5.25
CA ASP A 113 -17.93 13.00 3.83
C ASP A 113 -18.39 11.54 3.63
N VAL A 114 -17.82 10.58 4.38
CA VAL A 114 -18.24 9.17 4.36
C VAL A 114 -19.70 9.01 4.77
N ASN A 115 -20.15 9.67 5.86
CA ASN A 115 -21.53 9.56 6.33
C ASN A 115 -22.51 10.19 5.33
N ALA A 116 -22.19 11.33 4.73
CA ALA A 116 -23.00 11.98 3.71
C ALA A 116 -23.14 11.08 2.46
N LEU A 117 -22.05 10.47 2.00
CA LEU A 117 -22.07 9.50 0.89
C LEU A 117 -22.95 8.28 1.22
N LEU A 118 -22.83 7.70 2.43
CA LEU A 118 -23.64 6.58 2.86
C LEU A 118 -25.11 6.93 2.99
N ALA A 119 -25.43 8.20 3.29
CA ALA A 119 -26.79 8.75 3.28
C ALA A 119 -27.33 9.03 1.84
N GLY A 120 -26.48 8.89 0.82
CA GLY A 120 -26.85 9.15 -0.57
C GLY A 120 -26.78 10.62 -0.97
N GLU A 121 -26.10 11.46 -0.19
CA GLU A 121 -25.87 12.86 -0.49
C GLU A 121 -24.74 13.05 -1.51
N GLU A 122 -24.71 14.20 -2.17
CA GLU A 122 -23.62 14.62 -3.02
C GLU A 122 -22.55 15.35 -2.19
N VAL A 123 -21.28 15.00 -2.41
CA VAL A 123 -20.15 15.53 -1.64
C VAL A 123 -19.06 16.02 -2.58
N HIS A 124 -18.51 17.20 -2.30
CA HIS A 124 -17.21 17.62 -2.85
C HIS A 124 -16.11 16.90 -2.07
N LEU A 125 -15.51 15.88 -2.69
CA LEU A 125 -14.47 15.10 -2.06
C LEU A 125 -13.22 15.92 -1.84
N ARG A 126 -12.56 15.69 -0.72
CA ARG A 126 -11.24 16.23 -0.44
C ARG A 126 -10.21 15.59 -1.34
N ARG A 127 -9.19 16.37 -1.75
CA ARG A 127 -7.98 15.96 -2.44
C ARG A 127 -6.78 16.58 -1.77
N PHE A 128 -5.63 15.95 -1.90
CA PHE A 128 -4.39 16.44 -1.33
C PHE A 128 -3.30 16.58 -2.40
N ASP A 129 -2.72 17.77 -2.50
CA ASP A 129 -1.55 18.03 -3.34
C ASP A 129 -0.28 17.70 -2.56
N PHE A 130 0.35 16.58 -2.89
CA PHE A 130 1.58 16.12 -2.27
C PHE A 130 2.83 16.94 -2.65
N ILE A 131 2.73 17.82 -3.63
CA ILE A 131 3.84 18.71 -4.03
C ILE A 131 3.81 19.98 -3.19
N ASN A 132 2.60 20.58 -3.03
CA ASN A 132 2.40 21.82 -2.29
C ASN A 132 2.00 21.56 -0.82
N HIS A 133 1.78 20.31 -0.43
CA HIS A 133 1.35 19.88 0.91
C HIS A 133 0.06 20.57 1.38
N GLU A 134 -0.90 20.74 0.46
CA GLU A 134 -2.17 21.39 0.72
C GLU A 134 -3.36 20.55 0.26
N GLY A 135 -4.41 20.56 1.06
CA GLY A 135 -5.65 19.90 0.68
C GLY A 135 -6.64 20.89 0.08
N PHE A 136 -7.41 20.44 -0.93
CA PHE A 136 -8.44 21.21 -1.61
C PHE A 136 -9.69 20.34 -1.87
N ASP A 137 -10.82 20.99 -2.13
CA ASP A 137 -12.04 20.27 -2.50
C ASP A 137 -12.13 20.08 -4.01
N SER A 138 -12.60 18.91 -4.48
CA SER A 138 -12.82 18.65 -5.89
C SER A 138 -13.84 19.62 -6.48
N GLU A 139 -13.66 20.02 -7.75
CA GLU A 139 -14.59 20.91 -8.43
C GLU A 139 -15.98 20.27 -8.62
N GLY A 140 -16.03 18.96 -8.87
CA GLY A 140 -17.28 18.20 -9.05
C GLY A 140 -17.78 17.55 -7.77
N THR A 141 -19.08 17.24 -7.71
CA THR A 141 -19.64 16.43 -6.64
C THR A 141 -19.55 14.93 -6.96
N THR A 142 -19.45 14.15 -5.92
CA THR A 142 -19.48 12.69 -5.97
C THR A 142 -20.66 12.20 -5.14
N LYS A 143 -21.38 11.21 -5.66
CA LYS A 143 -22.46 10.51 -4.98
C LYS A 143 -22.18 9.03 -4.94
N MET A 144 -22.56 8.38 -3.85
CA MET A 144 -22.45 6.93 -3.74
C MET A 144 -23.39 6.26 -4.78
N PRO A 145 -22.88 5.31 -5.58
CA PRO A 145 -23.72 4.57 -6.53
C PRO A 145 -24.81 3.78 -5.79
N GLU A 146 -25.96 3.60 -6.43
CA GLU A 146 -26.98 2.67 -5.92
C GLU A 146 -26.40 1.27 -5.72
N ASN A 147 -26.72 0.63 -4.61
CA ASN A 147 -26.19 -0.69 -4.22
C ASN A 147 -24.65 -0.77 -4.27
N GLY A 148 -23.98 0.35 -4.09
CA GLY A 148 -22.54 0.46 -4.14
C GLY A 148 -21.88 0.28 -2.79
N TYR A 149 -20.56 0.16 -2.83
CA TYR A 149 -19.67 0.14 -1.68
C TYR A 149 -18.77 1.38 -1.69
N ILE A 150 -18.42 1.90 -0.52
CA ILE A 150 -17.24 2.75 -0.35
C ILE A 150 -16.07 1.82 -0.06
N VAL A 151 -14.97 1.97 -0.80
CA VAL A 151 -13.68 1.33 -0.53
C VAL A 151 -12.74 2.41 -0.05
N LEU A 152 -12.57 2.52 1.27
CA LEU A 152 -11.69 3.47 1.93
C LEU A 152 -10.37 2.79 2.26
N GLU A 153 -9.26 3.30 1.71
CA GLU A 153 -7.93 2.79 2.02
C GLU A 153 -7.05 3.84 2.71
N GLY A 154 -6.09 3.38 3.47
CA GLY A 154 -5.06 4.20 4.10
C GLY A 154 -4.46 3.55 5.33
N ILE A 155 -3.39 4.15 5.86
CA ILE A 155 -2.70 3.61 7.04
C ILE A 155 -3.58 3.59 8.28
N HIS A 156 -4.57 4.48 8.36
CA HIS A 156 -5.51 4.60 9.48
C HIS A 156 -6.92 4.06 9.19
N ALA A 157 -7.14 3.42 8.03
CA ALA A 157 -8.50 3.04 7.62
C ALA A 157 -9.22 2.10 8.62
N LEU A 158 -8.50 1.33 9.43
CA LEU A 158 -9.08 0.49 10.48
C LEU A 158 -9.23 1.20 11.84
N ASN A 159 -8.74 2.43 12.00
CA ASN A 159 -8.92 3.19 13.22
C ASN A 159 -10.41 3.57 13.37
N PRO A 160 -11.09 3.17 14.48
CA PRO A 160 -12.52 3.42 14.65
C PRO A 160 -12.93 4.87 14.54
N ILE A 161 -12.05 5.82 14.91
CA ILE A 161 -12.34 7.26 14.88
C ILE A 161 -12.80 7.75 13.49
N LEU A 162 -12.37 7.09 12.42
CA LEU A 162 -12.74 7.48 11.05
C LEU A 162 -14.15 7.05 10.66
N THR A 163 -14.71 6.05 11.33
CA THR A 163 -15.98 5.42 10.95
C THR A 163 -16.89 5.13 12.13
N ASP A 164 -16.73 5.83 13.25
CA ASP A 164 -17.47 5.59 14.50
C ASP A 164 -19.00 5.65 14.29
N ALA A 165 -19.48 6.59 13.45
CA ALA A 165 -20.90 6.75 13.15
C ALA A 165 -21.45 5.66 12.20
N VAL A 166 -20.60 4.85 11.58
CA VAL A 166 -21.02 3.75 10.70
C VAL A 166 -21.28 2.49 11.53
N PRO A 167 -22.44 1.83 11.41
CA PRO A 167 -22.71 0.59 12.13
C PRO A 167 -21.67 -0.51 11.83
N GLU A 168 -21.28 -1.28 12.85
CA GLU A 168 -20.31 -2.36 12.69
C GLU A 168 -20.71 -3.39 11.61
N SER A 169 -22.02 -3.71 11.55
CA SER A 169 -22.55 -4.64 10.53
C SER A 169 -22.42 -4.11 9.08
N ALA A 170 -22.17 -2.81 8.90
CA ALA A 170 -22.00 -2.19 7.59
C ALA A 170 -20.52 -2.12 7.15
N LYS A 171 -19.58 -2.55 8.01
CA LYS A 171 -18.14 -2.51 7.74
C LYS A 171 -17.61 -3.87 7.34
N PHE A 172 -16.61 -3.88 6.46
CA PHE A 172 -15.74 -5.03 6.19
C PHE A 172 -14.30 -4.56 6.17
N ARG A 173 -13.46 -5.13 7.00
CA ARG A 173 -12.09 -4.68 7.26
C ARG A 173 -11.08 -5.65 6.67
N ILE A 174 -10.13 -5.11 5.91
CA ILE A 174 -9.05 -5.89 5.28
C ILE A 174 -7.71 -5.31 5.76
N PHE A 175 -6.84 -6.17 6.29
CA PHE A 175 -5.47 -5.82 6.58
C PHE A 175 -4.55 -6.34 5.49
N ILE A 176 -3.66 -5.48 4.96
CA ILE A 176 -2.74 -5.82 3.87
C ILE A 176 -1.31 -5.87 4.38
N GLU A 177 -0.62 -6.96 4.08
CA GLU A 177 0.78 -7.14 4.40
C GLU A 177 1.45 -8.07 3.37
N PRO A 178 2.68 -7.80 2.91
CA PRO A 178 3.42 -8.71 2.04
C PRO A 178 3.98 -9.89 2.86
N LYS A 179 3.18 -10.94 3.09
CA LYS A 179 3.55 -12.13 3.88
C LYS A 179 4.40 -13.13 3.10
N THR A 180 4.10 -13.28 1.80
CA THR A 180 4.86 -14.16 0.91
C THR A 180 6.19 -13.48 0.58
N GLN A 181 7.24 -13.99 1.17
CA GLN A 181 8.60 -13.48 1.03
C GLN A 181 9.57 -14.59 0.63
N LEU A 182 10.65 -14.20 -0.05
CA LEU A 182 11.73 -15.13 -0.38
C LEU A 182 12.44 -15.62 0.89
N THR A 183 12.83 -16.89 0.87
CA THR A 183 13.78 -17.46 1.81
C THR A 183 15.18 -17.05 1.39
N ILE A 184 15.82 -16.18 2.18
CA ILE A 184 17.09 -15.52 1.84
C ILE A 184 18.31 -16.31 2.32
N PHE A 185 18.31 -16.75 3.56
CA PHE A 185 19.42 -17.54 4.13
C PHE A 185 18.85 -18.68 4.98
N ALA A 186 19.30 -19.93 4.74
CA ALA A 186 19.05 -21.09 5.59
C ALA A 186 17.72 -21.06 6.39
N LEU A 187 16.58 -20.99 5.70
CA LEU A 187 15.22 -20.91 6.24
C LEU A 187 14.78 -19.51 6.77
N THR A 188 15.64 -18.50 6.74
CA THR A 188 15.26 -17.14 7.11
C THR A 188 14.56 -16.44 5.93
N LYS A 189 13.34 -15.98 6.16
CA LYS A 189 12.60 -15.17 5.17
C LYS A 189 13.00 -13.70 5.29
N LEU A 190 12.92 -12.97 4.19
CA LEU A 190 13.00 -11.52 4.23
C LEU A 190 11.84 -10.98 5.09
N PRO A 191 12.11 -10.15 6.11
CA PRO A 191 11.03 -9.55 6.90
C PRO A 191 10.09 -8.71 6.02
N PRO A 192 8.75 -8.73 6.24
CA PRO A 192 7.80 -7.96 5.45
C PRO A 192 8.13 -6.46 5.35
N GLN A 193 8.58 -5.86 6.45
CA GLN A 193 8.99 -4.47 6.48
C GLN A 193 10.20 -4.16 5.59
N ASP A 194 11.09 -5.12 5.36
CA ASP A 194 12.29 -4.92 4.54
C ASP A 194 11.94 -4.92 3.04
N GLY A 195 11.03 -5.79 2.60
CA GLY A 195 10.47 -5.73 1.25
C GLY A 195 9.74 -4.39 1.01
N ARG A 196 8.95 -3.92 1.99
CA ARG A 196 8.28 -2.61 1.90
C ARG A 196 9.25 -1.42 1.87
N LEU A 197 10.37 -1.50 2.59
CA LEU A 197 11.43 -0.48 2.52
C LEU A 197 12.02 -0.40 1.11
N LEU A 198 12.29 -1.54 0.47
CA LEU A 198 12.78 -1.56 -0.92
C LEU A 198 11.75 -0.98 -1.91
N ARG A 199 10.47 -1.33 -1.77
CA ARG A 199 9.38 -0.72 -2.55
C ARG A 199 9.34 0.79 -2.32
N ARG A 200 9.36 1.24 -1.06
CA ARG A 200 9.34 2.67 -0.71
C ARG A 200 10.55 3.41 -1.25
N LEU A 201 11.74 2.84 -1.14
CA LEU A 201 12.99 3.43 -1.64
C LEU A 201 12.90 3.75 -3.14
N VAL A 202 12.42 2.79 -3.93
CA VAL A 202 12.28 2.98 -5.38
C VAL A 202 11.19 3.99 -5.70
N ARG A 203 9.98 3.85 -5.09
CA ARG A 203 8.86 4.77 -5.31
C ARG A 203 9.20 6.20 -4.95
N ASP A 204 9.74 6.42 -3.76
CA ASP A 204 10.04 7.76 -3.24
C ASP A 204 11.11 8.46 -4.09
N ASN A 205 12.11 7.71 -4.56
CA ASN A 205 13.13 8.25 -5.46
C ASN A 205 12.56 8.60 -6.85
N GLN A 206 11.70 7.75 -7.42
CA GLN A 206 11.15 7.97 -8.76
C GLN A 206 10.05 9.05 -8.81
N PHE A 207 9.15 9.05 -7.80
CA PHE A 207 7.90 9.81 -7.89
C PHE A 207 7.75 10.91 -6.83
N ARG A 208 8.52 10.86 -5.72
CA ARG A 208 8.41 11.82 -4.61
C ARG A 208 9.62 12.71 -4.44
N LYS A 209 10.62 12.57 -5.32
CA LYS A 209 11.89 13.35 -5.30
C LYS A 209 12.69 13.22 -4.00
N LEU A 210 12.43 12.17 -3.20
CA LEU A 210 13.21 11.89 -2.00
C LEU A 210 14.52 11.16 -2.37
N SER A 211 15.60 11.56 -1.75
CA SER A 211 16.87 10.84 -1.88
C SER A 211 16.82 9.50 -1.13
N PRO A 212 17.67 8.52 -1.52
CA PRO A 212 17.76 7.25 -0.79
C PRO A 212 18.06 7.41 0.70
N LEU A 213 18.88 8.41 1.07
CA LEU A 213 19.21 8.71 2.46
C LEU A 213 18.01 9.22 3.24
N GLU A 214 17.20 10.09 2.66
CA GLU A 214 15.97 10.59 3.29
C GLU A 214 14.99 9.46 3.55
N THR A 215 14.77 8.58 2.58
CA THR A 215 13.89 7.41 2.76
C THR A 215 14.37 6.53 3.93
N PHE A 216 15.66 6.23 4.00
CA PHE A 216 16.21 5.44 5.11
C PHE A 216 16.14 6.16 6.45
N ASN A 217 16.33 7.49 6.47
CA ASN A 217 16.20 8.30 7.70
C ASN A 217 14.77 8.33 8.24
N LEU A 218 13.78 8.38 7.35
CA LEU A 218 12.36 8.39 7.71
C LEU A 218 11.84 7.01 8.12
N TRP A 219 12.50 5.92 7.69
CA TRP A 219 11.98 4.58 7.88
C TRP A 219 11.75 4.16 9.35
N PRO A 220 12.64 4.46 10.31
CA PRO A 220 12.37 4.18 11.72
C PRO A 220 11.09 4.85 12.24
N GLN A 221 10.83 6.12 11.86
CA GLN A 221 9.60 6.83 12.25
C GLN A 221 8.35 6.17 11.65
N VAL A 222 8.45 5.66 10.42
CA VAL A 222 7.36 4.90 9.80
C VAL A 222 7.04 3.63 10.59
N LEU A 223 8.07 2.87 11.01
CA LEU A 223 7.87 1.66 11.82
C LEU A 223 7.29 1.98 13.21
N ASP A 224 7.77 3.03 13.85
CA ASP A 224 7.24 3.49 15.14
C ASP A 224 5.77 3.93 15.01
N GLY A 225 5.43 4.62 13.93
CA GLY A 225 4.05 5.00 13.60
C GLY A 225 3.16 3.77 13.35
N GLU A 226 3.66 2.77 12.64
CA GLU A 226 2.93 1.52 12.42
C GLU A 226 2.64 0.79 13.73
N GLU A 227 3.62 0.68 14.61
CA GLU A 227 3.45 0.03 15.91
C GLU A 227 2.42 0.76 16.78
N LYS A 228 2.42 2.09 16.73
CA LYS A 228 1.56 2.93 17.57
C LYS A 228 0.15 3.10 17.00
N TRP A 229 0.01 3.22 15.68
CA TRP A 229 -1.23 3.70 15.06
C TRP A 229 -1.91 2.71 14.12
N ILE A 230 -1.21 1.65 13.68
CA ILE A 230 -1.72 0.68 12.70
C ILE A 230 -1.91 -0.70 13.34
N ASN A 231 -0.83 -1.25 13.92
CA ASN A 231 -0.83 -2.60 14.49
C ASN A 231 -1.89 -2.85 15.57
N PRO A 232 -2.24 -1.87 16.46
CA PRO A 232 -3.29 -2.07 17.46
C PRO A 232 -4.66 -2.39 16.86
N TYR A 233 -4.92 -1.94 15.62
CA TYR A 233 -6.21 -2.15 14.95
C TYR A 233 -6.22 -3.35 14.00
N ARG A 234 -5.08 -4.03 13.78
CA ARG A 234 -4.99 -5.22 12.93
C ARG A 234 -5.98 -6.32 13.36
N GLN A 235 -6.17 -6.50 14.66
CA GLN A 235 -7.09 -7.49 15.22
C GLN A 235 -8.56 -7.24 14.87
N LEU A 236 -8.93 -6.06 14.38
CA LEU A 236 -10.27 -5.73 13.91
C LEU A 236 -10.53 -6.19 12.48
N ALA A 237 -9.52 -6.68 11.76
CA ALA A 237 -9.67 -7.10 10.38
C ALA A 237 -10.55 -8.36 10.26
N ASP A 238 -11.53 -8.31 9.35
CA ASP A 238 -12.37 -9.45 8.97
C ASP A 238 -11.62 -10.41 8.03
N ALA A 239 -10.63 -9.88 7.30
CA ALA A 239 -9.80 -10.64 6.37
C ALA A 239 -8.40 -10.04 6.26
N GLU A 240 -7.45 -10.86 5.80
CA GLU A 240 -6.10 -10.40 5.46
C GLU A 240 -5.83 -10.66 3.99
N PHE A 241 -5.09 -9.73 3.36
CA PHE A 241 -4.63 -9.87 1.99
C PHE A 241 -3.10 -9.91 1.95
N ASP A 242 -2.56 -10.95 1.33
CA ASP A 242 -1.12 -11.09 1.11
C ASP A 242 -0.71 -10.35 -0.17
N SER A 243 -0.02 -9.23 -0.02
CA SER A 243 0.50 -8.41 -1.12
C SER A 243 1.94 -8.77 -1.52
N GLY A 244 2.50 -9.86 -0.98
CA GLY A 244 3.83 -10.34 -1.34
C GLY A 244 3.87 -10.95 -2.73
N LEU A 245 4.98 -10.75 -3.42
CA LEU A 245 5.25 -11.26 -4.77
C LEU A 245 6.63 -11.92 -4.76
N GLU A 246 6.68 -13.22 -5.00
CA GLU A 246 7.92 -14.00 -4.91
C GLU A 246 9.00 -13.54 -5.90
N TYR A 247 8.61 -12.93 -7.00
CA TYR A 247 9.50 -12.43 -8.04
C TYR A 247 10.00 -10.99 -7.81
N GLU A 248 9.43 -10.27 -6.85
CA GLU A 248 9.60 -8.81 -6.76
C GLU A 248 11.04 -8.35 -6.60
N LEU A 249 11.88 -9.09 -5.86
CA LEU A 249 13.27 -8.70 -5.65
C LEU A 249 14.10 -8.78 -6.93
N ALA A 250 13.85 -9.75 -7.82
CA ALA A 250 14.50 -9.83 -9.12
C ALA A 250 14.15 -8.63 -10.00
N VAL A 251 12.88 -8.20 -9.99
CA VAL A 251 12.40 -7.03 -10.74
C VAL A 251 12.84 -5.72 -10.08
N LEU A 252 12.90 -5.64 -8.75
CA LEU A 252 13.33 -4.45 -8.02
C LEU A 252 14.84 -4.20 -8.10
N LYS A 253 15.66 -5.26 -8.26
CA LYS A 253 17.13 -5.13 -8.28
C LYS A 253 17.65 -4.03 -9.23
N PRO A 254 17.22 -3.94 -10.50
CA PRO A 254 17.68 -2.88 -11.41
C PRO A 254 17.36 -1.47 -10.94
N TYR A 255 16.28 -1.30 -10.17
CA TYR A 255 15.83 0.01 -9.66
C TYR A 255 16.45 0.34 -8.30
N ALA A 256 16.50 -0.63 -7.39
CA ALA A 256 16.89 -0.42 -6.01
C ALA A 256 18.40 -0.56 -5.78
N GLY A 257 19.11 -1.39 -6.57
CA GLY A 257 20.50 -1.74 -6.32
C GLY A 257 21.43 -0.53 -6.22
N GLY A 258 21.34 0.40 -7.18
CA GLY A 258 22.12 1.64 -7.15
C GLY A 258 21.75 2.56 -5.97
N LEU A 259 20.48 2.60 -5.59
CA LEU A 259 20.00 3.41 -4.47
C LEU A 259 20.50 2.87 -3.13
N VAL A 260 20.46 1.56 -2.95
CA VAL A 260 21.01 0.87 -1.78
C VAL A 260 22.52 1.12 -1.65
N GLU A 261 23.26 1.07 -2.76
CA GLU A 261 24.69 1.30 -2.77
C GLU A 261 25.06 2.75 -2.40
N ILE A 262 24.23 3.74 -2.78
CA ILE A 262 24.39 5.13 -2.33
C ILE A 262 24.27 5.21 -0.80
N VAL A 263 23.27 4.56 -0.20
CA VAL A 263 23.09 4.54 1.26
C VAL A 263 24.27 3.83 1.95
N ARG A 264 24.66 2.65 1.46
CA ARG A 264 25.78 1.88 1.99
C ARG A 264 27.09 2.67 2.07
N ARG A 265 27.37 3.44 1.00
CA ARG A 265 28.60 4.28 0.93
C ARG A 265 28.53 5.51 1.84
N ARG A 266 27.35 6.12 1.96
CA ARG A 266 27.18 7.38 2.71
C ARG A 266 26.92 7.14 4.21
N ARG A 267 26.40 5.95 4.55
CA ARG A 267 26.11 5.53 5.92
C ARG A 267 26.68 4.12 6.18
N PRO A 268 27.98 4.03 6.48
CA PRO A 268 28.63 2.73 6.71
C PRO A 268 28.10 1.95 7.93
N ASP A 269 27.36 2.62 8.81
CA ASP A 269 26.70 2.05 10.00
C ASP A 269 25.29 1.50 9.71
N GLU A 270 24.71 1.76 8.51
CA GLU A 270 23.37 1.33 8.16
C GLU A 270 23.32 -0.17 7.76
N LYS A 271 23.02 -1.01 8.74
CA LYS A 271 23.04 -2.47 8.57
C LYS A 271 22.11 -2.98 7.46
N LYS A 272 20.93 -2.36 7.31
CA LYS A 272 19.96 -2.78 6.27
C LYS A 272 20.50 -2.55 4.87
N ALA A 273 21.25 -1.46 4.65
CA ALA A 273 21.86 -1.20 3.35
C ALA A 273 22.91 -2.25 2.99
N TYR A 274 23.66 -2.76 3.95
CA TYR A 274 24.58 -3.88 3.73
C TYR A 274 23.84 -5.17 3.40
N ILE A 275 22.83 -5.53 4.18
CA ILE A 275 22.02 -6.74 3.93
C ILE A 275 21.40 -6.71 2.54
N PHE A 276 20.83 -5.57 2.13
CA PHE A 276 20.23 -5.43 0.80
C PHE A 276 21.28 -5.45 -0.32
N SER A 277 22.46 -4.86 -0.09
CA SER A 277 23.56 -4.93 -1.07
C SER A 277 24.00 -6.38 -1.28
N GLU A 278 24.29 -7.13 -0.22
CA GLU A 278 24.64 -8.55 -0.31
C GLU A 278 23.51 -9.39 -0.96
N LEU A 279 22.25 -9.10 -0.61
CA LEU A 279 21.09 -9.76 -1.22
C LEU A 279 21.03 -9.52 -2.73
N PHE A 280 21.26 -8.28 -3.16
CA PHE A 280 21.28 -7.95 -4.58
C PHE A 280 22.52 -8.46 -5.32
N GLU A 281 23.63 -8.77 -4.65
CA GLU A 281 24.76 -9.44 -5.31
C GLU A 281 24.38 -10.85 -5.77
N VAL A 282 23.57 -11.58 -5.00
CA VAL A 282 23.21 -12.98 -5.29
C VAL A 282 21.92 -13.17 -6.08
N ILE A 283 21.03 -12.18 -6.15
CA ILE A 283 19.77 -12.27 -6.92
C ILE A 283 20.05 -11.89 -8.39
N HIS A 284 19.56 -12.69 -9.33
CA HIS A 284 19.58 -12.36 -10.76
C HIS A 284 18.48 -11.36 -11.11
N PRO A 285 18.81 -10.30 -11.90
CA PRO A 285 17.81 -9.29 -12.25
C PRO A 285 16.82 -9.83 -13.29
N ALA A 286 15.55 -9.48 -13.15
CA ALA A 286 14.51 -9.76 -14.12
C ALA A 286 13.97 -8.48 -14.76
N PRO A 287 13.64 -8.49 -16.07
CA PRO A 287 13.00 -7.36 -16.72
C PRO A 287 11.55 -7.19 -16.23
N PRO A 288 11.01 -5.96 -16.20
CA PRO A 288 9.64 -5.72 -15.72
C PRO A 288 8.57 -5.99 -16.79
N ASN A 289 8.93 -6.54 -17.96
CA ASN A 289 8.03 -6.61 -19.12
C ASN A 289 6.80 -7.48 -18.89
N ALA A 290 6.94 -8.59 -18.16
CA ALA A 290 5.84 -9.49 -17.84
C ALA A 290 5.00 -9.04 -16.64
N VAL A 291 5.43 -8.02 -15.90
CA VAL A 291 4.66 -7.47 -14.77
C VAL A 291 3.43 -6.75 -15.30
N PRO A 292 2.19 -7.17 -14.95
CA PRO A 292 0.96 -6.51 -15.43
C PRO A 292 0.89 -5.02 -15.05
N GLY A 293 0.18 -4.23 -15.84
CA GLY A 293 0.03 -2.80 -15.60
C GLY A 293 -0.81 -2.46 -14.35
N ASP A 294 -1.57 -3.41 -13.82
CA ASP A 294 -2.34 -3.29 -12.59
C ASP A 294 -1.69 -4.00 -11.39
N SER A 295 -0.44 -4.49 -11.54
CA SER A 295 0.33 -5.08 -10.44
C SER A 295 0.63 -4.06 -9.34
N ILE A 296 0.63 -4.51 -8.08
CA ILE A 296 1.09 -3.73 -6.92
C ILE A 296 2.50 -3.18 -7.16
N LEU A 297 3.36 -3.93 -7.84
CA LEU A 297 4.72 -3.52 -8.08
C LEU A 297 4.83 -2.31 -9.03
N ARG A 298 3.83 -2.09 -9.91
CA ARG A 298 3.79 -0.93 -10.82
C ARG A 298 3.67 0.41 -10.11
N GLU A 299 3.06 0.47 -8.94
CA GLU A 299 3.11 1.67 -8.08
C GLU A 299 4.55 2.06 -7.72
N THR A 300 5.43 1.06 -7.65
CA THR A 300 6.84 1.23 -7.29
C THR A 300 7.74 1.51 -8.48
N ILE A 301 7.66 0.67 -9.52
CA ILE A 301 8.58 0.72 -10.67
C ILE A 301 8.08 1.57 -11.84
N GLY A 302 6.84 2.04 -11.78
CA GLY A 302 6.21 2.80 -12.85
C GLY A 302 5.52 1.96 -13.91
N GLY A 303 4.89 2.65 -14.88
CA GLY A 303 4.12 2.01 -15.94
C GLY A 303 2.81 1.40 -15.46
N SER A 304 2.22 1.94 -14.39
CA SER A 304 0.88 1.55 -13.95
C SER A 304 -0.18 1.96 -14.95
N GLN A 305 -1.20 1.11 -15.12
CA GLN A 305 -2.46 1.40 -15.80
C GLN A 305 -3.51 1.99 -14.85
N LEU A 306 -3.22 2.02 -13.55
CA LEU A 306 -4.07 2.62 -12.53
C LEU A 306 -3.60 4.06 -12.27
N GLU A 307 -4.54 5.00 -12.20
CA GLU A 307 -4.26 6.38 -11.77
C GLU A 307 -4.03 6.43 -10.25
N TYR A 308 -3.03 7.18 -9.80
CA TYR A 308 -2.70 7.35 -8.39
C TYR A 308 -2.79 8.81 -7.96
#